data_937ec9e3ce485aac212233ee8cc07593
#
_entry.id   937ec9e3ce485aac212233ee8cc07593
#
_cell.length_a   1.000
_cell.length_b   1.000
_cell.length_c   1.000
_cell.angle_alpha   90.00
_cell.angle_beta   90.00
_cell.angle_gamma   90.00
#
_symmetry.space_group_name_H-M   'P 1'
#
loop_
_entity.id
_entity.type
_entity.pdbx_description
1 polymer ?
#
loop_
_entity_poly.entity_id
_entity_poly.type
_entity_poly.pdbx_seq_one_letter_code
_entity_poly.pdbx_strand_id
1 'polypeptide(L)'
;MSTYIELTNELLRRLNEVTLDAAGDGFDTVRNVQALSKDSINNSIRAILQDGQEWPFLKQTYTQTLTIGTSQYAFPADMASVDWGTFYLKKLGSANNQPKRLSPISYEEYVSRFRQNDDNVDLTVGDSATEYVYQTYEAKFGVTPVPNKAYEVEYIYWSFPADMTLYDDVTVIPTRFKHVIVDGAMMYMMRFRSNEQSAAIHQQNFQDG
;
A
#
# COMPACT_ATOMS: atom_id res chain seq x y z
N MET A 1 15.82 -7.72 3.15
CA MET A 1 14.78 -7.02 3.96
C MET A 1 14.99 -7.42 5.41
N SER A 2 14.69 -6.53 6.35
CA SER A 2 14.90 -6.82 7.79
C SER A 2 13.62 -7.35 8.41
N THR A 3 13.75 -8.33 9.32
CA THR A 3 12.59 -8.87 10.04
C THR A 3 12.24 -7.99 11.23
N TYR A 4 11.00 -8.12 11.71
CA TYR A 4 10.50 -7.33 12.85
C TYR A 4 11.33 -7.57 14.11
N ILE A 5 11.69 -8.83 14.39
CA ILE A 5 12.54 -9.17 15.53
C ILE A 5 13.97 -8.61 15.40
N GLU A 6 14.54 -8.59 14.19
CA GLU A 6 15.86 -8.00 13.95
C GLU A 6 15.88 -6.49 14.23
N LEU A 7 14.84 -5.76 13.79
CA LEU A 7 14.70 -4.33 14.03
C LEU A 7 14.48 -4.04 15.53
N THR A 8 13.58 -4.79 16.15
CA THR A 8 13.28 -4.64 17.58
C THR A 8 14.50 -4.94 18.43
N ASN A 9 15.24 -6.01 18.14
CA ASN A 9 16.44 -6.39 18.89
C ASN A 9 17.58 -5.40 18.67
N GLU A 10 17.71 -4.78 17.52
CA GLU A 10 18.68 -3.71 17.32
C GLU A 10 18.34 -2.48 18.17
N LEU A 11 17.06 -2.09 18.20
CA LEU A 11 16.58 -1.01 19.06
C LEU A 11 16.85 -1.31 20.55
N LEU A 12 16.50 -2.51 21.01
CA LEU A 12 16.72 -2.94 22.41
C LEU A 12 18.21 -2.91 22.80
N ARG A 13 19.10 -3.36 21.92
CA ARG A 13 20.56 -3.27 22.15
C ARG A 13 21.03 -1.82 22.31
N ARG A 14 20.53 -0.89 21.51
CA ARG A 14 20.86 0.55 21.63
C ARG A 14 20.32 1.15 22.93
N LEU A 15 19.23 0.60 23.44
CA LEU A 15 18.62 1.01 24.73
C LEU A 15 19.25 0.33 25.95
N ASN A 16 20.22 -0.58 25.74
CA ASN A 16 20.82 -1.45 26.76
C ASN A 16 19.79 -2.33 27.50
N GLU A 17 18.81 -2.83 26.71
CA GLU A 17 17.75 -3.73 27.19
C GLU A 17 17.97 -5.16 26.69
N VAL A 18 17.31 -6.12 27.33
CA VAL A 18 17.38 -7.55 26.95
C VAL A 18 16.69 -7.76 25.60
N THR A 19 17.38 -8.44 24.68
CA THR A 19 16.86 -8.80 23.38
C THR A 19 15.79 -9.89 23.48
N LEU A 20 14.92 -9.94 22.48
CA LEU A 20 13.85 -10.94 22.37
C LEU A 20 14.33 -12.19 21.64
N ASP A 21 13.79 -13.34 22.02
CA ASP A 21 14.04 -14.61 21.35
C ASP A 21 12.91 -14.92 20.36
N ALA A 22 13.28 -15.45 19.18
CA ALA A 22 12.33 -15.85 18.15
C ALA A 22 11.60 -17.16 18.51
N ALA A 23 12.21 -18.00 19.34
CA ALA A 23 11.69 -19.30 19.73
C ALA A 23 10.75 -19.17 20.93
N GLY A 24 9.48 -19.49 20.73
CA GLY A 24 8.47 -19.52 21.78
C GLY A 24 7.78 -18.18 22.04
N ASP A 25 7.23 -18.02 23.23
CA ASP A 25 6.36 -16.90 23.62
C ASP A 25 7.06 -15.54 23.78
N GLY A 26 8.37 -15.48 23.50
CA GLY A 26 9.21 -14.33 23.81
C GLY A 26 8.86 -13.05 23.06
N PHE A 27 8.31 -13.14 21.83
CA PHE A 27 8.01 -11.94 21.01
C PHE A 27 6.56 -11.47 21.18
N ASP A 28 5.61 -12.38 21.32
CA ASP A 28 4.17 -12.04 21.31
C ASP A 28 3.65 -11.60 22.68
N THR A 29 4.28 -12.07 23.76
CA THR A 29 3.85 -11.82 25.14
C THR A 29 4.66 -10.74 25.87
N VAL A 30 5.48 -9.98 25.14
CA VAL A 30 6.33 -8.94 25.70
C VAL A 30 5.53 -7.80 26.33
N ARG A 31 6.12 -7.15 27.35
CA ARG A 31 5.52 -6.07 28.12
C ARG A 31 6.50 -4.90 28.29
N ASN A 32 5.98 -3.78 28.76
CA ASN A 32 6.77 -2.60 29.11
C ASN A 32 7.67 -2.10 27.96
N VAL A 33 8.96 -1.91 28.21
CA VAL A 33 9.92 -1.35 27.24
C VAL A 33 9.98 -2.17 25.95
N GLN A 34 9.90 -3.50 26.02
CA GLN A 34 9.95 -4.36 24.86
C GLN A 34 8.71 -4.22 23.96
N ALA A 35 7.51 -4.15 24.56
CA ALA A 35 6.29 -3.88 23.80
C ALA A 35 6.33 -2.51 23.14
N LEU A 36 6.74 -1.47 23.91
CA LEU A 36 6.88 -0.13 23.37
C LEU A 36 7.94 -0.03 22.27
N SER A 37 9.00 -0.84 22.33
CA SER A 37 10.02 -0.92 21.28
C SER A 37 9.43 -1.46 19.98
N LYS A 38 8.57 -2.48 20.03
CA LYS A 38 7.81 -2.99 18.88
C LYS A 38 6.95 -1.90 18.26
N ASP A 39 6.14 -1.24 19.07
CA ASP A 39 5.27 -0.14 18.62
C ASP A 39 6.07 1.00 18.00
N SER A 40 7.23 1.34 18.59
CA SER A 40 8.11 2.40 18.08
C SER A 40 8.70 2.07 16.71
N ILE A 41 9.03 0.80 16.44
CA ILE A 41 9.46 0.35 15.11
C ILE A 41 8.34 0.53 14.08
N ASN A 42 7.12 0.08 14.37
CA ASN A 42 5.97 0.25 13.48
C ASN A 42 5.65 1.74 13.26
N ASN A 43 5.71 2.57 14.31
CA ASN A 43 5.50 4.01 14.18
C ASN A 43 6.56 4.68 13.31
N SER A 44 7.82 4.26 13.42
CA SER A 44 8.90 4.76 12.57
C SER A 44 8.69 4.38 11.10
N ILE A 45 8.35 3.12 10.82
CA ILE A 45 8.04 2.64 9.47
C ILE A 45 6.85 3.43 8.91
N ARG A 46 5.77 3.57 9.68
CA ARG A 46 4.59 4.33 9.27
C ARG A 46 4.91 5.79 8.96
N ALA A 47 5.77 6.43 9.76
CA ALA A 47 6.20 7.80 9.50
C ALA A 47 6.96 7.93 8.16
N ILE A 48 7.87 6.99 7.85
CA ILE A 48 8.56 6.95 6.55
C ILE A 48 7.58 6.79 5.40
N LEU A 49 6.60 5.88 5.53
CA LEU A 49 5.63 5.59 4.48
C LEU A 49 4.63 6.76 4.27
N GLN A 50 4.36 7.54 5.32
CA GLN A 50 3.44 8.69 5.29
C GLN A 50 4.08 10.00 4.84
N ASP A 51 5.38 10.06 4.65
CA ASP A 51 6.10 11.29 4.28
C ASP A 51 5.74 11.86 2.89
N GLY A 52 4.67 11.35 2.29
CA GLY A 52 4.08 11.86 1.05
C GLY A 52 4.85 11.52 -0.22
N GLN A 53 5.88 10.71 -0.13
CA GLN A 53 6.65 10.25 -1.28
C GLN A 53 6.09 8.95 -1.85
N GLU A 54 5.99 8.89 -3.16
CA GLU A 54 5.65 7.67 -3.89
C GLU A 54 6.89 6.77 -3.98
N TRP A 55 7.20 6.08 -2.89
CA TRP A 55 8.38 5.24 -2.82
C TRP A 55 8.34 4.12 -3.88
N PRO A 56 9.40 3.93 -4.68
CA PRO A 56 9.43 2.89 -5.71
C PRO A 56 9.22 1.47 -5.17
N PHE A 57 9.62 1.20 -3.93
CA PHE A 57 9.47 -0.12 -3.30
C PHE A 57 8.04 -0.42 -2.82
N LEU A 58 7.13 0.57 -2.83
CA LEU A 58 5.70 0.40 -2.56
C LEU A 58 4.88 0.15 -3.84
N LYS A 59 5.50 0.33 -5.01
CA LYS A 59 4.85 0.23 -6.29
C LYS A 59 4.54 -1.23 -6.62
N GLN A 60 3.27 -1.53 -6.86
CA GLN A 60 2.78 -2.87 -7.18
C GLN A 60 1.89 -2.84 -8.42
N THR A 61 1.86 -3.98 -9.11
CA THR A 61 0.91 -4.19 -10.22
C THR A 61 -0.24 -5.04 -9.71
N TYR A 62 -1.45 -4.61 -10.00
CA TYR A 62 -2.66 -5.36 -9.66
C TYR A 62 -3.44 -5.70 -10.92
N THR A 63 -4.02 -6.89 -10.92
CA THR A 63 -4.85 -7.39 -12.01
C THR A 63 -6.23 -7.72 -11.49
N GLN A 64 -7.26 -7.11 -12.08
CA GLN A 64 -8.67 -7.29 -11.74
C GLN A 64 -9.44 -7.87 -12.91
N THR A 65 -10.12 -9.01 -12.71
CA THR A 65 -11.06 -9.54 -13.70
C THR A 65 -12.35 -8.72 -13.67
N LEU A 66 -12.77 -8.22 -14.83
CA LEU A 66 -14.02 -7.51 -14.98
C LEU A 66 -15.18 -8.49 -15.21
N THR A 67 -16.25 -8.30 -14.45
CA THR A 67 -17.49 -9.08 -14.56
C THR A 67 -18.45 -8.39 -15.53
N ILE A 68 -19.09 -9.17 -16.40
CA ILE A 68 -20.10 -8.69 -17.35
C ILE A 68 -21.22 -7.95 -16.59
N GLY A 69 -21.56 -6.76 -17.06
CA GLY A 69 -22.60 -5.94 -16.46
C GLY A 69 -22.20 -5.19 -15.20
N THR A 70 -20.95 -5.29 -14.76
CA THR A 70 -20.47 -4.59 -13.56
C THR A 70 -19.57 -3.41 -13.97
N SER A 71 -19.93 -2.21 -13.51
CA SER A 71 -19.19 -0.98 -13.83
C SER A 71 -18.19 -0.55 -12.77
N GLN A 72 -18.30 -1.06 -11.52
CA GLN A 72 -17.49 -0.56 -10.41
C GLN A 72 -16.78 -1.72 -9.67
N TYR A 73 -15.52 -1.49 -9.32
CA TYR A 73 -14.63 -2.47 -8.68
C TYR A 73 -13.89 -1.85 -7.51
N ALA A 74 -13.73 -2.61 -6.42
CA ALA A 74 -12.97 -2.17 -5.26
C ALA A 74 -11.46 -2.19 -5.57
N PHE A 75 -10.73 -1.23 -5.05
CA PHE A 75 -9.28 -1.29 -5.00
C PHE A 75 -8.80 -2.33 -3.97
N PRO A 76 -7.54 -2.81 -4.08
CA PRO A 76 -6.91 -3.58 -3.01
C PRO A 76 -7.00 -2.87 -1.66
N ALA A 77 -7.15 -3.63 -0.57
CA ALA A 77 -7.32 -3.07 0.77
C ALA A 77 -6.10 -2.27 1.27
N ASP A 78 -4.93 -2.57 0.72
CA ASP A 78 -3.66 -1.91 1.01
C ASP A 78 -3.33 -0.75 0.06
N MET A 79 -4.26 -0.34 -0.80
CA MET A 79 -4.05 0.74 -1.77
C MET A 79 -3.99 2.11 -1.06
N ALA A 80 -2.86 2.81 -1.22
CA ALA A 80 -2.69 4.20 -0.80
C ALA A 80 -3.02 5.18 -1.93
N SER A 81 -2.41 4.99 -3.10
CA SER A 81 -2.66 5.79 -4.29
C SER A 81 -2.58 4.94 -5.55
N VAL A 82 -3.14 5.41 -6.66
CA VAL A 82 -3.14 4.68 -7.93
C VAL A 82 -2.65 5.58 -9.07
N ASP A 83 -1.87 4.99 -9.97
CA ASP A 83 -1.45 5.66 -11.20
C ASP A 83 -2.52 5.50 -12.29
N TRP A 84 -3.37 6.49 -12.43
CA TRP A 84 -4.47 6.53 -13.40
C TRP A 84 -4.01 6.41 -14.86
N GLY A 85 -2.75 6.67 -15.14
CA GLY A 85 -2.17 6.51 -16.47
C GLY A 85 -1.83 5.09 -16.86
N THR A 86 -1.91 4.13 -15.93
CA THR A 86 -1.43 2.76 -16.10
C THR A 86 -2.51 1.70 -16.26
N PHE A 87 -3.76 2.11 -16.43
CA PHE A 87 -4.86 1.16 -16.62
C PHE A 87 -4.83 0.58 -18.04
N TYR A 88 -4.62 -0.73 -18.12
CA TYR A 88 -4.62 -1.49 -19.38
C TYR A 88 -5.66 -2.59 -19.34
N LEU A 89 -6.50 -2.62 -20.37
CA LEU A 89 -7.52 -3.63 -20.58
C LEU A 89 -6.97 -4.76 -21.46
N LYS A 90 -7.13 -6.00 -21.02
CA LYS A 90 -6.82 -7.22 -21.79
C LYS A 90 -8.10 -8.03 -21.94
N LYS A 91 -8.32 -8.62 -23.13
CA LYS A 91 -9.46 -9.51 -23.38
C LYS A 91 -9.06 -10.94 -22.97
N LEU A 92 -9.81 -11.56 -22.07
CA LEU A 92 -9.58 -12.94 -21.67
C LEU A 92 -9.86 -13.90 -22.83
N GLY A 93 -8.99 -14.91 -23.00
CA GLY A 93 -9.17 -15.98 -24.00
C GLY A 93 -8.78 -15.62 -25.44
N SER A 94 -8.15 -14.48 -25.69
CA SER A 94 -7.69 -14.10 -27.03
C SER A 94 -6.19 -14.37 -27.20
N ALA A 95 -5.81 -15.08 -28.26
CA ALA A 95 -4.41 -15.37 -28.58
C ALA A 95 -3.60 -14.11 -29.00
N ASN A 96 -4.27 -13.09 -29.54
CA ASN A 96 -3.68 -11.81 -29.94
C ASN A 96 -4.15 -10.70 -28.99
N ASN A 97 -3.75 -10.81 -27.71
CA ASN A 97 -4.20 -9.93 -26.68
C ASN A 97 -3.29 -8.70 -26.56
N GLN A 98 -3.51 -7.70 -27.42
CA GLN A 98 -2.85 -6.40 -27.25
C GLN A 98 -3.56 -5.61 -26.14
N PRO A 99 -2.82 -5.22 -25.06
CA PRO A 99 -3.42 -4.42 -24.00
C PRO A 99 -3.84 -3.05 -24.56
N LYS A 100 -5.11 -2.68 -24.31
CA LYS A 100 -5.63 -1.35 -24.64
C LYS A 100 -5.55 -0.47 -23.40
N ARG A 101 -4.91 0.68 -23.52
CA ARG A 101 -4.89 1.66 -22.42
C ARG A 101 -6.27 2.26 -22.26
N LEU A 102 -6.76 2.33 -21.01
CA LEU A 102 -7.96 3.06 -20.66
C LEU A 102 -7.63 4.55 -20.42
N SER A 103 -8.51 5.43 -20.85
CA SER A 103 -8.35 6.87 -20.62
C SER A 103 -8.98 7.26 -19.28
N PRO A 104 -8.25 7.90 -18.38
CA PRO A 104 -8.82 8.39 -17.13
C PRO A 104 -9.75 9.59 -17.40
N ILE A 105 -10.93 9.58 -16.77
CA ILE A 105 -11.89 10.69 -16.79
C ILE A 105 -12.33 11.05 -15.37
N SER A 106 -12.85 12.26 -15.17
CA SER A 106 -13.40 12.63 -13.87
C SER A 106 -14.77 11.97 -13.64
N TYR A 107 -15.18 11.86 -12.37
CA TYR A 107 -16.49 11.31 -12.03
C TYR A 107 -17.63 12.20 -12.59
N GLU A 108 -17.44 13.51 -12.58
CA GLU A 108 -18.40 14.47 -13.13
C GLU A 108 -18.55 14.29 -14.64
N GLU A 109 -17.48 14.05 -15.36
CA GLU A 109 -17.51 13.74 -16.79
C GLU A 109 -18.22 12.42 -17.06
N TYR A 110 -17.96 11.39 -16.26
CA TYR A 110 -18.68 10.12 -16.34
C TYR A 110 -20.20 10.34 -16.17
N VAL A 111 -20.60 11.04 -15.11
CA VAL A 111 -22.02 11.26 -14.82
C VAL A 111 -22.71 12.05 -15.93
N SER A 112 -22.05 13.06 -16.48
CA SER A 112 -22.65 13.94 -17.51
C SER A 112 -22.75 13.30 -18.88
N ARG A 113 -21.81 12.40 -19.23
CA ARG A 113 -21.68 11.89 -20.62
C ARG A 113 -22.02 10.42 -20.78
N PHE A 114 -21.75 9.59 -19.79
CA PHE A 114 -21.75 8.13 -19.96
C PHE A 114 -22.77 7.39 -19.08
N ARG A 115 -23.09 7.91 -17.90
CA ARG A 115 -23.96 7.24 -16.93
C ARG A 115 -25.28 6.76 -17.51
N GLN A 116 -25.96 7.63 -18.28
CA GLN A 116 -27.26 7.27 -18.88
C GLN A 116 -27.12 6.11 -19.88
N ASN A 117 -26.02 6.04 -20.59
CA ASN A 117 -25.76 4.96 -21.56
C ASN A 117 -25.41 3.66 -20.83
N ASP A 118 -24.62 3.72 -19.75
CA ASP A 118 -24.25 2.56 -18.96
C ASP A 118 -25.46 1.98 -18.20
N ASP A 119 -26.38 2.81 -17.72
CA ASP A 119 -27.63 2.36 -17.06
C ASP A 119 -28.61 1.67 -18.04
N ASN A 120 -28.48 1.92 -19.35
CA ASN A 120 -29.34 1.37 -20.39
C ASN A 120 -28.63 0.41 -21.35
N VAL A 121 -27.45 -0.09 -20.98
CA VAL A 121 -26.65 -0.96 -21.85
C VAL A 121 -27.37 -2.29 -22.13
N ASP A 122 -27.55 -2.62 -23.41
CA ASP A 122 -27.94 -3.96 -23.85
C ASP A 122 -26.69 -4.85 -23.92
N LEU A 123 -26.50 -5.69 -22.93
CA LEU A 123 -25.34 -6.60 -22.82
C LEU A 123 -25.32 -7.69 -23.89
N THR A 124 -26.39 -7.84 -24.67
CA THR A 124 -26.50 -8.87 -25.73
C THR A 124 -26.06 -8.38 -27.10
N VAL A 125 -25.95 -7.06 -27.29
CA VAL A 125 -25.68 -6.44 -28.59
C VAL A 125 -24.27 -5.84 -28.63
N GLY A 126 -23.46 -6.30 -29.60
CA GLY A 126 -22.19 -5.69 -29.96
C GLY A 126 -21.01 -6.04 -29.06
N ASP A 127 -19.84 -5.53 -29.39
CA ASP A 127 -18.61 -5.55 -28.61
C ASP A 127 -18.47 -4.20 -27.89
N SER A 128 -19.03 -4.10 -26.69
CA SER A 128 -18.81 -2.92 -25.83
C SER A 128 -17.46 -3.07 -25.13
N ALA A 129 -16.40 -2.60 -25.79
CA ALA A 129 -15.08 -2.55 -25.17
C ALA A 129 -15.01 -1.32 -24.26
N THR A 130 -14.69 -1.56 -23.00
CA THR A 130 -14.37 -0.50 -22.02
C THR A 130 -13.26 0.40 -22.56
N GLU A 131 -13.43 1.71 -22.44
CA GLU A 131 -12.49 2.71 -22.98
C GLU A 131 -11.98 3.68 -21.92
N TYR A 132 -12.79 3.91 -20.89
CA TYR A 132 -12.49 4.90 -19.86
C TYR A 132 -12.49 4.26 -18.46
N VAL A 133 -11.72 4.87 -17.59
CA VAL A 133 -11.67 4.55 -16.15
C VAL A 133 -11.90 5.84 -15.35
N TYR A 134 -12.62 5.75 -14.24
CA TYR A 134 -12.88 6.90 -13.38
C TYR A 134 -12.82 6.52 -11.89
N GLN A 135 -12.47 7.48 -11.05
CA GLN A 135 -12.50 7.31 -9.60
C GLN A 135 -13.91 7.55 -9.07
N THR A 136 -14.36 6.68 -8.18
CA THR A 136 -15.60 6.89 -7.41
C THR A 136 -15.28 7.43 -6.01
N TYR A 137 -16.30 7.85 -5.26
CA TYR A 137 -16.10 8.37 -3.90
C TYR A 137 -15.84 7.31 -2.82
N GLU A 138 -15.98 6.00 -3.15
CA GLU A 138 -15.96 4.89 -2.20
C GLU A 138 -14.72 3.99 -2.34
N ALA A 139 -13.53 4.51 -2.48
CA ALA A 139 -12.32 3.69 -2.69
C ALA A 139 -12.51 2.59 -3.76
N LYS A 140 -13.23 2.92 -4.83
CA LYS A 140 -13.50 2.08 -5.99
C LYS A 140 -13.11 2.82 -7.25
N PHE A 141 -12.83 2.08 -8.30
CA PHE A 141 -12.77 2.63 -9.65
C PHE A 141 -13.97 2.14 -10.46
N GLY A 142 -14.38 2.95 -11.39
CA GLY A 142 -15.40 2.59 -12.36
C GLY A 142 -14.83 2.49 -13.75
N VAL A 143 -15.49 1.73 -14.60
CA VAL A 143 -15.14 1.56 -16.01
C VAL A 143 -16.35 1.83 -16.89
N THR A 144 -16.12 2.47 -18.02
CA THR A 144 -17.18 2.78 -19.00
C THR A 144 -16.65 2.67 -20.44
N PRO A 145 -17.44 2.19 -21.42
CA PRO A 145 -18.72 1.48 -21.28
C PRO A 145 -18.62 0.24 -20.42
N VAL A 146 -19.77 -0.17 -19.83
CA VAL A 146 -19.86 -1.38 -19.03
C VAL A 146 -19.45 -2.60 -19.85
N PRO A 147 -18.57 -3.48 -19.33
CA PRO A 147 -18.07 -4.63 -20.08
C PRO A 147 -19.19 -5.64 -20.36
N ASN A 148 -19.32 -6.07 -21.61
CA ASN A 148 -20.23 -7.12 -22.04
C ASN A 148 -19.54 -8.47 -22.29
N LYS A 149 -18.22 -8.54 -22.09
CA LYS A 149 -17.38 -9.73 -22.17
C LYS A 149 -16.43 -9.80 -21.00
N ALA A 150 -15.79 -10.95 -20.83
CA ALA A 150 -14.75 -11.13 -19.81
C ALA A 150 -13.46 -10.41 -20.24
N TYR A 151 -13.09 -9.41 -19.47
CA TYR A 151 -11.85 -8.64 -19.58
C TYR A 151 -11.07 -8.71 -18.28
N GLU A 152 -9.81 -8.35 -18.38
CA GLU A 152 -8.91 -8.18 -17.26
C GLU A 152 -8.30 -6.78 -17.33
N VAL A 153 -8.35 -6.04 -16.24
CA VAL A 153 -7.70 -4.73 -16.10
C VAL A 153 -6.46 -4.90 -15.26
N GLU A 154 -5.34 -4.43 -15.77
CA GLU A 154 -4.07 -4.35 -15.06
C GLU A 154 -3.73 -2.88 -14.84
N TYR A 155 -3.33 -2.54 -13.60
CA TYR A 155 -2.90 -1.18 -13.25
C TYR A 155 -1.83 -1.21 -12.17
N ILE A 156 -1.16 -0.07 -12.00
CA ILE A 156 -0.11 0.13 -11.02
C ILE A 156 -0.66 1.00 -9.88
N TYR A 157 -0.34 0.60 -8.65
CA TYR A 157 -0.69 1.36 -7.46
C TYR A 157 0.47 1.36 -6.46
N TRP A 158 0.44 2.30 -5.50
CA TRP A 158 1.32 2.30 -4.33
C TRP A 158 0.57 1.71 -3.16
N SER A 159 1.15 0.69 -2.54
CA SER A 159 0.58 0.03 -1.38
C SER A 159 0.98 0.75 -0.08
N PHE A 160 0.10 0.69 0.91
CA PHE A 160 0.41 1.05 2.29
C PHE A 160 0.29 -0.22 3.13
N PRO A 161 1.42 -0.91 3.41
CA PRO A 161 1.40 -2.17 4.12
C PRO A 161 0.90 -2.01 5.54
N ALA A 162 0.25 -3.05 6.05
CA ALA A 162 -0.15 -3.14 7.45
C ALA A 162 1.06 -3.16 8.39
N ASP A 163 0.84 -2.83 9.65
CA ASP A 163 1.85 -2.95 10.69
C ASP A 163 2.34 -4.38 10.84
N MET A 164 3.63 -4.54 11.11
CA MET A 164 4.20 -5.85 11.42
C MET A 164 3.67 -6.35 12.76
N THR A 165 3.30 -7.62 12.82
CA THR A 165 2.72 -8.26 14.01
C THR A 165 3.54 -9.46 14.48
N LEU A 166 3.94 -10.32 13.54
CA LEU A 166 4.71 -11.53 13.83
C LEU A 166 6.21 -11.23 13.85
N TYR A 167 6.97 -12.03 14.58
CA TYR A 167 8.42 -11.87 14.73
C TYR A 167 9.18 -11.97 13.39
N ASP A 168 8.67 -12.76 12.46
CA ASP A 168 9.25 -13.01 11.13
C ASP A 168 8.69 -12.10 10.04
N ASP A 169 7.73 -11.21 10.36
CA ASP A 169 7.25 -10.20 9.41
C ASP A 169 8.42 -9.37 8.90
N VAL A 170 8.41 -9.12 7.60
CA VAL A 170 9.50 -8.43 6.90
C VAL A 170 9.04 -7.06 6.45
N THR A 171 9.82 -6.03 6.79
CA THR A 171 9.53 -4.68 6.31
C THR A 171 9.68 -4.57 4.79
N VAL A 172 8.81 -3.77 4.16
CA VAL A 172 8.91 -3.42 2.73
C VAL A 172 10.08 -2.48 2.44
N ILE A 173 10.57 -1.76 3.46
CA ILE A 173 11.68 -0.81 3.33
C ILE A 173 12.99 -1.60 3.11
N PRO A 174 13.79 -1.25 2.09
CA PRO A 174 15.04 -1.93 1.81
C PRO A 174 16.02 -1.91 2.99
N THR A 175 16.77 -2.99 3.18
CA THR A 175 17.69 -3.17 4.32
C THR A 175 18.74 -2.04 4.47
N ARG A 176 19.11 -1.38 3.37
CA ARG A 176 20.03 -0.23 3.41
C ARG A 176 19.52 0.93 4.27
N PHE A 177 18.22 1.06 4.44
CA PHE A 177 17.58 2.10 5.28
C PHE A 177 17.24 1.61 6.69
N LYS A 178 17.76 0.45 7.10
CA LYS A 178 17.51 -0.10 8.43
C LYS A 178 17.86 0.88 9.55
N HIS A 179 18.95 1.62 9.40
CA HIS A 179 19.39 2.62 10.37
C HIS A 179 18.37 3.73 10.57
N VAL A 180 17.72 4.20 9.49
CA VAL A 180 16.68 5.23 9.54
C VAL A 180 15.49 4.76 10.37
N ILE A 181 15.02 3.52 10.14
CA ILE A 181 13.92 2.93 10.92
C ILE A 181 14.27 2.90 12.40
N VAL A 182 15.50 2.47 12.73
CA VAL A 182 15.93 2.35 14.13
C VAL A 182 16.13 3.73 14.78
N ASP A 183 16.63 4.74 14.05
CA ASP A 183 16.76 6.09 14.58
C ASP A 183 15.40 6.75 14.80
N GLY A 184 14.43 6.56 13.91
CA GLY A 184 13.04 6.98 14.14
C GLY A 184 12.43 6.32 15.37
N ALA A 185 12.64 5.02 15.56
CA ALA A 185 12.18 4.30 16.74
C ALA A 185 12.87 4.79 18.03
N MET A 186 14.18 5.05 17.97
CA MET A 186 14.92 5.65 19.09
C MET A 186 14.36 7.01 19.49
N MET A 187 13.97 7.85 18.55
CA MET A 187 13.32 9.14 18.84
C MET A 187 12.07 8.94 19.72
N TYR A 188 11.17 8.00 19.36
CA TYR A 188 9.98 7.69 20.16
C TYR A 188 10.34 7.17 21.56
N MET A 189 11.34 6.27 21.65
CA MET A 189 11.77 5.70 22.92
C MET A 189 12.43 6.74 23.84
N MET A 190 13.20 7.68 23.31
CA MET A 190 13.82 8.75 24.09
C MET A 190 12.79 9.76 24.59
N ARG A 191 11.77 10.08 23.80
CA ARG A 191 10.62 10.88 24.28
C ARG A 191 9.88 10.20 25.41
N PHE A 192 9.63 8.91 25.31
CA PHE A 192 9.02 8.14 26.39
C PHE A 192 9.86 8.17 27.67
N ARG A 193 11.19 8.13 27.57
CA ARG A 193 12.12 8.25 28.71
C ARG A 193 12.33 9.70 29.18
N SER A 194 11.58 10.66 28.64
CA SER A 194 11.71 12.11 28.94
C SER A 194 13.12 12.67 28.67
N ASN A 195 13.85 12.09 27.72
CA ASN A 195 15.17 12.55 27.29
C ASN A 195 15.04 13.30 25.94
N GLU A 196 14.57 14.54 26.01
CA GLU A 196 14.29 15.37 24.83
C GLU A 196 15.56 15.69 24.02
N GLN A 197 16.71 15.82 24.68
CA GLN A 197 17.96 16.11 23.98
C GLN A 197 18.39 14.97 23.08
N SER A 198 18.35 13.73 23.58
CA SER A 198 18.65 12.55 22.76
C SER A 198 17.57 12.31 21.70
N ALA A 199 16.30 12.57 22.02
CA ALA A 199 15.21 12.47 21.06
C ALA A 199 15.40 13.43 19.86
N ALA A 200 15.84 14.66 20.11
CA ALA A 200 16.12 15.63 19.05
C ALA A 200 17.25 15.19 18.11
N ILE A 201 18.31 14.59 18.66
CA ILE A 201 19.42 14.04 17.86
C ILE A 201 18.93 12.91 16.94
N HIS A 202 18.17 11.97 17.50
CA HIS A 202 17.62 10.86 16.70
C HIS A 202 16.57 11.33 15.69
N GLN A 203 15.80 12.38 16.01
CA GLN A 203 14.89 13.00 15.06
C GLN A 203 15.64 13.60 13.86
N GLN A 204 16.75 14.29 14.10
CA GLN A 204 17.57 14.82 13.01
C GLN A 204 18.16 13.71 12.14
N ASN A 205 18.74 12.66 12.75
CA ASN A 205 19.27 11.52 12.02
C ASN A 205 18.19 10.81 11.18
N PHE A 206 16.97 10.73 11.71
CA PHE A 206 15.82 10.16 11.00
C PHE A 206 15.39 11.00 9.78
N GLN A 207 15.48 12.33 9.89
CA GLN A 207 15.13 13.24 8.79
C GLN A 207 16.22 13.34 7.71
N ASP A 208 17.48 13.16 8.11
CA ASP A 208 18.64 13.25 7.21
C ASP A 208 18.89 11.93 6.44
N GLY A 209 18.31 10.81 6.87
CA GLY A 209 18.52 9.46 6.30
C GLY A 209 17.48 9.03 5.33
#